data_51f02b0414c8970ebe637bd8e5f7f5da
#
_entry.id   51f02b0414c8970ebe637bd8e5f7f5da
#
_cell.length_a   1.000
_cell.length_b   1.000
_cell.length_c   1.000
_cell.angle_alpha   90.00
_cell.angle_beta   90.00
_cell.angle_gamma   90.00
#
_symmetry.space_group_name_H-M   'P 1'
#
loop_
_entity.id
_entity.type
_entity.pdbx_description
1 polymer ?
#
loop_
_entity_poly.entity_id
_entity_poly.type
_entity_poly.pdbx_seq_one_letter_code
_entity_poly.pdbx_strand_id
1 'polypeptide(L)'
;METAEFVGALDREGRLLAAAAEEAGTEAKVPTCPGWQVRDLLRHTGVVHRWAAAFVAEGHTSYRPDSGLPDLDGTELTAWFREGHRHLVDTLSSAAPDVRCWHFLPAPSPLAFWARRQAHETTVHRIDAESARGGTPTGIGREFAVDGIDELLRGFHARSKSRVRSEEPRVLRVRATDADGAVWTVRLSGEPPVTEQGGSGDADCEVAGPAAHLYLSLWNRLPFPDVTGDTSLAALWRERSAVT
;
A
#
# COMPACT_ATOMS: atom_id res chain seq x y z
N MET A 1 -2.97 14.69 -3.86
CA MET A 1 -4.38 14.22 -3.96
C MET A 1 -5.16 14.64 -2.72
N GLU A 2 -6.44 14.97 -2.88
CA GLU A 2 -7.33 15.34 -1.80
C GLU A 2 -8.01 14.11 -1.16
N THR A 3 -8.52 14.26 0.06
CA THR A 3 -9.20 13.17 0.80
C THR A 3 -10.31 12.51 -0.01
N ALA A 4 -11.15 13.31 -0.69
CA ALA A 4 -12.25 12.79 -1.51
C ALA A 4 -11.78 11.95 -2.71
N GLU A 5 -10.63 12.28 -3.29
CA GLU A 5 -10.04 11.50 -4.39
C GLU A 5 -9.55 10.14 -3.90
N PHE A 6 -8.96 10.08 -2.68
CA PHE A 6 -8.59 8.80 -2.06
C PHE A 6 -9.80 7.94 -1.72
N VAL A 7 -10.87 8.53 -1.20
CA VAL A 7 -12.12 7.80 -0.93
C VAL A 7 -12.73 7.26 -2.23
N GLY A 8 -12.72 8.05 -3.30
CA GLY A 8 -13.17 7.58 -4.62
C GLY A 8 -12.29 6.46 -5.20
N ALA A 9 -10.97 6.53 -4.97
CA ALA A 9 -10.05 5.45 -5.33
C ALA A 9 -10.35 4.18 -4.51
N LEU A 10 -10.48 4.30 -3.18
CA LEU A 10 -10.83 3.19 -2.29
C LEU A 10 -12.09 2.47 -2.74
N ASP A 11 -13.16 3.21 -3.04
CA ASP A 11 -14.44 2.64 -3.50
C ASP A 11 -14.27 1.84 -4.80
N ARG A 12 -13.56 2.40 -5.78
CA ARG A 12 -13.29 1.72 -7.05
C ARG A 12 -12.43 0.47 -6.86
N GLU A 13 -11.32 0.60 -6.13
CA GLU A 13 -10.36 -0.49 -5.95
C GLU A 13 -10.94 -1.66 -5.14
N GLY A 14 -11.76 -1.39 -4.12
CA GLY A 14 -12.43 -2.45 -3.35
C GLY A 14 -13.48 -3.21 -4.16
N ARG A 15 -14.19 -2.53 -5.07
CA ARG A 15 -15.10 -3.23 -6.00
C ARG A 15 -14.35 -4.10 -6.99
N LEU A 16 -13.22 -3.63 -7.53
CA LEU A 16 -12.36 -4.41 -8.43
C LEU A 16 -11.73 -5.62 -7.70
N LEU A 17 -11.29 -5.43 -6.45
CA LEU A 17 -10.76 -6.51 -5.62
C LEU A 17 -11.81 -7.60 -5.43
N ALA A 18 -13.03 -7.24 -5.04
CA ALA A 18 -14.12 -8.19 -4.84
C ALA A 18 -14.46 -8.96 -6.12
N ALA A 19 -14.52 -8.27 -7.26
CA ALA A 19 -14.79 -8.89 -8.56
C ALA A 19 -13.67 -9.87 -8.97
N ALA A 20 -12.40 -9.45 -8.84
CA ALA A 20 -11.27 -10.32 -9.16
C ALA A 20 -11.22 -11.56 -8.24
N ALA A 21 -11.54 -11.40 -6.96
CA ALA A 21 -11.59 -12.49 -6.00
C ALA A 21 -12.72 -13.50 -6.31
N GLU A 22 -13.90 -13.02 -6.73
CA GLU A 22 -14.99 -13.89 -7.18
C GLU A 22 -14.64 -14.68 -8.44
N GLU A 23 -14.01 -14.01 -9.43
CA GLU A 23 -13.59 -14.66 -10.68
C GLU A 23 -12.48 -15.69 -10.43
N ALA A 24 -11.55 -15.42 -9.51
CA ALA A 24 -10.47 -16.35 -9.17
C ALA A 24 -10.95 -17.54 -8.33
N GLY A 25 -11.94 -17.32 -7.46
CA GLY A 25 -12.38 -18.26 -6.42
C GLY A 25 -11.50 -18.22 -5.16
N THR A 26 -12.11 -18.45 -4.00
CA THR A 26 -11.47 -18.28 -2.68
C THR A 26 -10.29 -19.21 -2.43
N GLU A 27 -10.19 -20.34 -3.13
CA GLU A 27 -9.10 -21.31 -3.01
C GLU A 27 -7.90 -21.01 -3.92
N ALA A 28 -8.03 -20.07 -4.85
CA ALA A 28 -6.95 -19.72 -5.77
C ALA A 28 -5.75 -19.17 -4.99
N LYS A 29 -4.54 -19.62 -5.37
CA LYS A 29 -3.29 -19.09 -4.78
C LYS A 29 -3.05 -17.66 -5.25
N VAL A 30 -2.49 -16.82 -4.37
CA VAL A 30 -2.09 -15.46 -4.68
C VAL A 30 -0.59 -15.42 -4.99
N PRO A 31 -0.18 -15.34 -6.28
CA PRO A 31 1.23 -15.43 -6.67
C PRO A 31 2.13 -14.35 -6.04
N THR A 32 1.57 -13.16 -5.81
CA THR A 32 2.25 -12.00 -5.23
C THR A 32 2.32 -12.02 -3.69
N CYS A 33 1.59 -12.93 -3.03
CA CYS A 33 1.61 -13.16 -1.59
C CYS A 33 1.85 -14.64 -1.31
N PRO A 34 3.11 -15.13 -1.34
CA PRO A 34 3.42 -16.54 -1.15
C PRO A 34 2.81 -17.12 0.14
N GLY A 35 2.12 -18.24 0.01
CA GLY A 35 1.41 -18.89 1.12
C GLY A 35 -0.04 -18.46 1.31
N TRP A 36 -0.50 -17.41 0.63
CA TRP A 36 -1.88 -16.96 0.69
C TRP A 36 -2.75 -17.55 -0.42
N GLN A 37 -4.01 -17.76 -0.08
CA GLN A 37 -5.12 -17.96 -1.01
C GLN A 37 -6.01 -16.69 -1.03
N VAL A 38 -6.88 -16.58 -2.01
CA VAL A 38 -7.81 -15.45 -2.12
C VAL A 38 -8.68 -15.29 -0.86
N ARG A 39 -9.03 -16.41 -0.19
CA ARG A 39 -9.72 -16.33 1.12
C ARG A 39 -8.92 -15.57 2.18
N ASP A 40 -7.61 -15.78 2.23
CA ASP A 40 -6.75 -15.11 3.21
C ASP A 40 -6.65 -13.62 2.92
N LEU A 41 -6.56 -13.27 1.63
CA LEU A 41 -6.56 -11.89 1.16
C LEU A 41 -7.85 -11.15 1.52
N LEU A 42 -9.02 -11.76 1.28
CA LEU A 42 -10.32 -11.16 1.61
C LEU A 42 -10.52 -11.00 3.12
N ARG A 43 -10.12 -12.01 3.92
CA ARG A 43 -10.17 -11.96 5.38
C ARG A 43 -9.30 -10.83 5.91
N HIS A 44 -8.03 -10.78 5.48
CA HIS A 44 -7.10 -9.73 5.87
C HIS A 44 -7.63 -8.34 5.52
N THR A 45 -7.90 -8.08 4.26
CA THR A 45 -8.33 -6.75 3.80
C THR A 45 -9.67 -6.34 4.43
N GLY A 46 -10.59 -7.28 4.58
CA GLY A 46 -11.89 -7.01 5.21
C GLY A 46 -11.79 -6.68 6.71
N VAL A 47 -10.84 -7.30 7.44
CA VAL A 47 -10.52 -6.92 8.83
C VAL A 47 -9.89 -5.54 8.88
N VAL A 48 -8.92 -5.26 8.00
CA VAL A 48 -8.27 -3.94 7.93
C VAL A 48 -9.28 -2.82 7.63
N HIS A 49 -10.24 -3.06 6.74
CA HIS A 49 -11.30 -2.09 6.45
C HIS A 49 -12.16 -1.78 7.69
N ARG A 50 -12.60 -2.82 8.42
CA ARG A 50 -13.41 -2.63 9.65
C ARG A 50 -12.62 -1.97 10.76
N TRP A 51 -11.36 -2.35 10.91
CA TRP A 51 -10.44 -1.77 11.86
C TRP A 51 -10.24 -0.26 11.60
N ALA A 52 -10.01 0.13 10.34
CA ALA A 52 -9.89 1.53 9.94
C ALA A 52 -11.20 2.31 10.17
N ALA A 53 -12.35 1.74 9.80
CA ALA A 53 -13.66 2.35 10.00
C ALA A 53 -13.95 2.62 11.49
N ALA A 54 -13.61 1.67 12.38
CA ALA A 54 -13.81 1.83 13.82
C ALA A 54 -13.03 3.02 14.40
N PHE A 55 -11.78 3.27 13.96
CA PHE A 55 -11.03 4.45 14.42
C PHE A 55 -11.75 5.76 14.10
N VAL A 56 -12.26 5.87 12.88
CA VAL A 56 -12.92 7.10 12.42
C VAL A 56 -14.33 7.25 13.00
N ALA A 57 -15.13 6.18 12.98
CA ALA A 57 -16.52 6.21 13.44
C ALA A 57 -16.64 6.37 14.96
N GLU A 58 -15.75 5.71 15.73
CA GLU A 58 -15.81 5.70 17.18
C GLU A 58 -14.86 6.72 17.84
N GLY A 59 -14.02 7.39 17.04
CA GLY A 59 -13.09 8.41 17.53
C GLY A 59 -12.03 7.86 18.49
N HIS A 60 -11.54 6.64 18.26
CA HIS A 60 -10.51 6.05 19.10
C HIS A 60 -9.17 6.79 18.96
N THR A 61 -8.71 7.42 20.04
CA THR A 61 -7.49 8.25 20.05
C THR A 61 -6.21 7.49 20.38
N SER A 62 -6.29 6.20 20.69
CA SER A 62 -5.14 5.31 20.95
C SER A 62 -5.26 4.04 20.13
N TYR A 63 -4.13 3.37 19.89
CA TYR A 63 -4.12 2.09 19.20
C TYR A 63 -5.08 1.08 19.84
N ARG A 64 -5.81 0.37 18.99
CA ARG A 64 -6.62 -0.80 19.33
C ARG A 64 -6.30 -1.93 18.36
N PRO A 65 -6.18 -3.18 18.84
CA PRO A 65 -6.02 -4.33 17.95
C PRO A 65 -7.29 -4.53 17.11
N ASP A 66 -7.13 -5.19 15.97
CA ASP A 66 -8.26 -5.63 15.16
C ASP A 66 -9.05 -6.78 15.83
N SER A 67 -10.18 -7.14 15.24
CA SER A 67 -11.07 -8.17 15.75
C SER A 67 -10.62 -9.61 15.44
N GLY A 68 -9.48 -9.79 14.76
CA GLY A 68 -9.04 -11.09 14.25
C GLY A 68 -9.75 -11.51 12.97
N LEU A 69 -9.22 -12.57 12.35
CA LEU A 69 -9.74 -13.07 11.07
C LEU A 69 -11.06 -13.83 11.27
N PRO A 70 -12.07 -13.62 10.41
CA PRO A 70 -13.32 -14.36 10.48
C PRO A 70 -13.16 -15.81 9.99
N ASP A 71 -13.96 -16.71 10.52
CA ASP A 71 -14.11 -18.07 10.00
C ASP A 71 -15.23 -18.11 8.93
N LEU A 72 -14.97 -17.44 7.80
CA LEU A 72 -15.87 -17.39 6.64
C LEU A 72 -15.12 -17.82 5.39
N ASP A 73 -15.86 -18.37 4.39
CA ASP A 73 -15.33 -18.75 3.09
C ASP A 73 -16.35 -18.57 1.96
N GLY A 74 -15.91 -18.77 0.72
CA GLY A 74 -16.78 -18.73 -0.45
C GLY A 74 -17.57 -17.42 -0.59
N THR A 75 -18.84 -17.56 -0.95
CA THR A 75 -19.73 -16.40 -1.19
C THR A 75 -20.05 -15.60 0.08
N GLU A 76 -20.07 -16.25 1.25
CA GLU A 76 -20.28 -15.57 2.52
C GLU A 76 -19.11 -14.64 2.85
N LEU A 77 -17.88 -15.09 2.61
CA LEU A 77 -16.69 -14.29 2.79
C LEU A 77 -16.67 -13.07 1.84
N THR A 78 -17.02 -13.28 0.58
CA THR A 78 -17.07 -12.16 -0.40
C THR A 78 -18.16 -11.15 -0.04
N ALA A 79 -19.34 -11.61 0.41
CA ALA A 79 -20.41 -10.73 0.88
C ALA A 79 -19.97 -9.93 2.11
N TRP A 80 -19.32 -10.58 3.08
CA TRP A 80 -18.77 -9.95 4.27
C TRP A 80 -17.69 -8.91 3.91
N PHE A 81 -16.78 -9.22 2.98
CA PHE A 81 -15.79 -8.24 2.51
C PHE A 81 -16.48 -7.00 1.90
N ARG A 82 -17.44 -7.21 0.98
CA ARG A 82 -18.17 -6.11 0.33
C ARG A 82 -18.92 -5.21 1.31
N GLU A 83 -19.50 -5.80 2.36
CA GLU A 83 -20.15 -5.04 3.42
C GLU A 83 -19.15 -4.15 4.16
N GLY A 84 -18.02 -4.70 4.61
CA GLY A 84 -17.00 -3.96 5.33
C GLY A 84 -16.34 -2.87 4.49
N HIS A 85 -16.10 -3.15 3.20
CA HIS A 85 -15.61 -2.15 2.26
C HIS A 85 -16.58 -0.98 2.11
N ARG A 86 -17.87 -1.25 1.87
CA ARG A 86 -18.91 -0.21 1.77
C ARG A 86 -19.01 0.60 3.07
N HIS A 87 -19.02 -0.07 4.21
CA HIS A 87 -19.04 0.59 5.51
C HIS A 87 -17.85 1.54 5.69
N LEU A 88 -16.63 1.15 5.31
CA LEU A 88 -15.45 2.01 5.37
C LEU A 88 -15.59 3.23 4.44
N VAL A 89 -16.02 3.03 3.20
CA VAL A 89 -16.24 4.13 2.23
C VAL A 89 -17.27 5.12 2.78
N ASP A 90 -18.40 4.64 3.29
CA ASP A 90 -19.46 5.47 3.87
C ASP A 90 -18.95 6.24 5.10
N THR A 91 -18.19 5.56 5.98
CA THR A 91 -17.59 6.16 7.18
C THR A 91 -16.63 7.30 6.80
N LEU A 92 -15.71 7.07 5.88
CA LEU A 92 -14.73 8.09 5.45
C LEU A 92 -15.39 9.25 4.69
N SER A 93 -16.44 8.96 3.91
CA SER A 93 -17.18 9.97 3.16
C SER A 93 -18.02 10.90 4.05
N SER A 94 -18.54 10.37 5.17
CA SER A 94 -19.44 11.11 6.09
C SER A 94 -18.74 11.70 7.31
N ALA A 95 -17.46 11.34 7.53
CA ALA A 95 -16.69 11.80 8.68
C ALA A 95 -16.50 13.33 8.67
N ALA A 96 -16.59 13.95 9.85
CA ALA A 96 -16.27 15.35 9.99
C ALA A 96 -14.79 15.62 9.67
N PRO A 97 -14.44 16.72 8.96
CA PRO A 97 -13.05 17.00 8.57
C PRO A 97 -12.08 17.11 9.76
N ASP A 98 -12.58 17.46 10.93
CA ASP A 98 -11.85 17.63 12.17
C ASP A 98 -11.94 16.43 13.12
N VAL A 99 -12.39 15.27 12.61
CA VAL A 99 -12.43 14.03 13.39
C VAL A 99 -11.09 13.74 14.05
N ARG A 100 -11.12 13.39 15.31
CA ARG A 100 -9.94 13.06 16.11
C ARG A 100 -9.91 11.55 16.34
N CYS A 101 -8.93 10.90 15.75
CA CYS A 101 -8.69 9.49 16.00
C CYS A 101 -7.19 9.16 15.84
N TRP A 102 -6.80 7.99 16.31
CA TRP A 102 -5.44 7.50 16.20
C TRP A 102 -5.06 7.25 14.73
N HIS A 103 -3.81 7.50 14.40
CA HIS A 103 -3.16 7.14 13.14
C HIS A 103 -1.66 6.92 13.39
N PHE A 104 -0.96 6.26 12.47
CA PHE A 104 0.40 5.80 12.71
C PHE A 104 1.46 6.32 11.72
N LEU A 105 1.06 7.11 10.72
CA LEU A 105 1.95 7.85 9.84
C LEU A 105 1.62 9.33 9.90
N PRO A 106 2.60 10.22 9.65
CA PRO A 106 2.34 11.66 9.52
C PRO A 106 1.32 11.94 8.41
N ALA A 107 0.34 12.79 8.69
CA ALA A 107 -0.66 13.23 7.73
C ALA A 107 -1.24 14.59 8.13
N PRO A 108 -1.88 15.34 7.22
CA PRO A 108 -2.52 16.62 7.52
C PRO A 108 -3.66 16.50 8.54
N SER A 109 -4.38 15.38 8.55
CA SER A 109 -5.41 15.06 9.52
C SER A 109 -5.58 13.53 9.64
N PRO A 110 -6.19 13.02 10.74
CA PRO A 110 -6.53 11.61 10.85
C PRO A 110 -7.41 11.10 9.70
N LEU A 111 -8.38 11.89 9.25
CA LEU A 111 -9.23 11.53 8.10
C LEU A 111 -8.42 11.40 6.82
N ALA A 112 -7.53 12.35 6.54
CA ALA A 112 -6.65 12.29 5.37
C ALA A 112 -5.72 11.07 5.42
N PHE A 113 -5.20 10.73 6.61
CA PHE A 113 -4.41 9.52 6.81
C PHE A 113 -5.21 8.26 6.45
N TRP A 114 -6.39 8.07 7.04
CA TRP A 114 -7.16 6.85 6.85
C TRP A 114 -7.66 6.71 5.41
N ALA A 115 -8.09 7.79 4.76
CA ALA A 115 -8.49 7.77 3.36
C ALA A 115 -7.33 7.37 2.44
N ARG A 116 -6.15 8.01 2.60
CA ARG A 116 -4.94 7.70 1.82
C ARG A 116 -4.49 6.25 2.05
N ARG A 117 -4.31 5.86 3.32
CA ARG A 117 -3.80 4.54 3.68
C ARG A 117 -4.70 3.43 3.16
N GLN A 118 -6.02 3.55 3.35
CA GLN A 118 -6.95 2.52 2.91
C GLN A 118 -7.10 2.44 1.39
N ALA A 119 -6.94 3.55 0.68
CA ALA A 119 -6.89 3.54 -0.77
C ALA A 119 -5.66 2.77 -1.27
N HIS A 120 -4.47 3.03 -0.72
CA HIS A 120 -3.25 2.32 -1.12
C HIS A 120 -3.27 0.84 -0.70
N GLU A 121 -3.72 0.54 0.52
CA GLU A 121 -3.88 -0.83 1.01
C GLU A 121 -4.76 -1.67 0.07
N THR A 122 -5.94 -1.13 -0.23
CA THR A 122 -6.91 -1.80 -1.09
C THR A 122 -6.40 -1.95 -2.52
N THR A 123 -5.67 -0.95 -3.04
CA THR A 123 -5.10 -1.02 -4.39
C THR A 123 -4.04 -2.12 -4.51
N VAL A 124 -3.12 -2.21 -3.55
CA VAL A 124 -2.09 -3.28 -3.56
C VAL A 124 -2.75 -4.65 -3.50
N HIS A 125 -3.74 -4.84 -2.63
CA HIS A 125 -4.46 -6.10 -2.50
C HIS A 125 -5.42 -6.38 -3.65
N ARG A 126 -5.90 -5.38 -4.37
CA ARG A 126 -6.60 -5.57 -5.64
C ARG A 126 -5.67 -6.18 -6.70
N ILE A 127 -4.43 -5.70 -6.80
CA ILE A 127 -3.42 -6.32 -7.67
C ILE A 127 -3.15 -7.77 -7.26
N ASP A 128 -3.11 -8.05 -5.96
CA ASP A 128 -2.93 -9.41 -5.46
C ASP A 128 -4.09 -10.33 -5.89
N ALA A 129 -5.34 -9.87 -5.79
CA ALA A 129 -6.51 -10.61 -6.28
C ALA A 129 -6.51 -10.81 -7.79
N GLU A 130 -6.15 -9.76 -8.55
CA GLU A 130 -6.04 -9.86 -10.01
C GLU A 130 -4.91 -10.78 -10.45
N SER A 131 -3.80 -10.88 -9.68
CA SER A 131 -2.74 -11.85 -9.94
C SER A 131 -3.21 -13.30 -9.77
N ALA A 132 -4.12 -13.55 -8.82
CA ALA A 132 -4.74 -14.86 -8.61
C ALA A 132 -5.74 -15.21 -9.72
N ARG A 133 -6.49 -14.24 -10.20
CA ARG A 133 -7.40 -14.38 -11.36
C ARG A 133 -6.63 -14.64 -12.65
N GLY A 134 -5.45 -14.04 -12.80
CA GLY A 134 -4.67 -14.03 -14.04
C GLY A 134 -5.10 -12.92 -15.02
N GLY A 135 -4.40 -12.84 -16.14
CA GLY A 135 -4.61 -11.80 -17.15
C GLY A 135 -3.90 -10.49 -16.84
N THR A 136 -4.27 -9.42 -17.56
CA THR A 136 -3.67 -8.10 -17.38
C THR A 136 -4.33 -7.37 -16.20
N PRO A 137 -3.55 -6.90 -15.21
CA PRO A 137 -4.10 -6.13 -14.11
C PRO A 137 -4.68 -4.80 -14.57
N THR A 138 -5.70 -4.34 -13.85
CA THR A 138 -6.28 -3.01 -14.05
C THR A 138 -5.24 -1.92 -13.77
N GLY A 139 -5.12 -0.93 -14.66
CA GLY A 139 -4.13 0.13 -14.54
C GLY A 139 -4.28 0.97 -13.26
N ILE A 140 -3.17 1.48 -12.77
CA ILE A 140 -3.10 2.43 -11.65
C ILE A 140 -2.79 3.82 -12.21
N GLY A 141 -3.53 4.84 -11.77
CA GLY A 141 -3.29 6.22 -12.18
C GLY A 141 -1.92 6.71 -11.73
N ARG A 142 -1.22 7.46 -12.60
CA ARG A 142 0.13 7.95 -12.36
C ARG A 142 0.26 8.76 -11.06
N GLU A 143 -0.62 9.73 -10.85
CA GLU A 143 -0.60 10.59 -9.65
C GLU A 143 -0.83 9.80 -8.37
N PHE A 144 -1.74 8.83 -8.39
CA PHE A 144 -1.98 7.92 -7.29
C PHE A 144 -0.75 7.05 -7.00
N ALA A 145 -0.09 6.54 -8.02
CA ALA A 145 1.11 5.73 -7.86
C ALA A 145 2.27 6.55 -7.26
N VAL A 146 2.47 7.80 -7.72
CA VAL A 146 3.47 8.74 -7.16
C VAL A 146 3.19 8.98 -5.67
N ASP A 147 1.94 9.22 -5.30
CA ASP A 147 1.53 9.39 -3.91
C ASP A 147 1.81 8.13 -3.06
N GLY A 148 1.52 6.95 -3.60
CA GLY A 148 1.76 5.68 -2.90
C GLY A 148 3.24 5.34 -2.74
N ILE A 149 4.09 5.75 -3.69
CA ILE A 149 5.55 5.67 -3.52
C ILE A 149 5.99 6.58 -2.36
N ASP A 150 5.47 7.80 -2.29
CA ASP A 150 5.78 8.74 -1.22
C ASP A 150 5.32 8.20 0.15
N GLU A 151 4.11 7.65 0.25
CA GLU A 151 3.61 7.02 1.49
C GLU A 151 4.53 5.88 1.96
N LEU A 152 4.94 5.02 1.05
CA LEU A 152 5.80 3.88 1.39
C LEU A 152 7.18 4.35 1.85
N LEU A 153 7.84 5.21 1.08
CA LEU A 153 9.22 5.61 1.33
C LEU A 153 9.35 6.55 2.54
N ARG A 154 8.50 7.58 2.62
CA ARG A 154 8.57 8.62 3.66
C ARG A 154 7.69 8.32 4.87
N GLY A 155 6.71 7.46 4.73
CA GLY A 155 5.84 7.01 5.81
C GLY A 155 6.33 5.71 6.43
N PHE A 156 6.14 4.60 5.74
CA PHE A 156 6.40 3.27 6.31
C PHE A 156 7.88 3.02 6.62
N HIS A 157 8.77 3.31 5.65
CA HIS A 157 10.19 2.99 5.82
C HIS A 157 10.94 3.99 6.70
N ALA A 158 10.41 5.18 6.96
CA ALA A 158 10.96 6.09 7.96
C ALA A 158 10.76 5.62 9.42
N ARG A 159 9.96 4.58 9.65
CA ARG A 159 9.65 4.08 11.00
C ARG A 159 10.76 3.15 11.52
N SER A 160 10.89 3.10 12.84
CA SER A 160 11.82 2.19 13.54
C SER A 160 11.58 0.71 13.18
N LYS A 161 10.37 0.34 12.79
CA LYS A 161 9.99 -1.02 12.35
C LYS A 161 10.54 -1.39 10.97
N SER A 162 11.01 -0.44 10.16
CA SER A 162 11.60 -0.75 8.85
C SER A 162 12.79 -1.70 9.01
N ARG A 163 12.85 -2.72 8.19
CA ARG A 163 13.95 -3.67 8.12
C ARG A 163 14.94 -3.36 6.99
N VAL A 164 14.63 -2.36 6.18
CA VAL A 164 15.52 -1.88 5.12
C VAL A 164 16.65 -1.11 5.78
N ARG A 165 17.79 -1.78 5.99
CA ARG A 165 18.98 -1.27 6.67
C ARG A 165 20.21 -1.64 5.86
N SER A 166 21.26 -0.83 5.97
CA SER A 166 22.58 -1.11 5.41
C SER A 166 23.65 -0.90 6.49
N GLU A 167 24.63 -1.79 6.57
CA GLU A 167 25.75 -1.63 7.53
C GLU A 167 26.56 -0.39 7.23
N GLU A 168 26.75 -0.09 5.95
CA GLU A 168 27.43 1.15 5.49
C GLU A 168 26.39 2.12 4.90
N PRO A 169 26.65 3.44 4.98
CA PRO A 169 25.81 4.43 4.35
C PRO A 169 25.69 4.19 2.84
N ARG A 170 24.47 4.10 2.32
CA ARG A 170 24.16 3.87 0.91
C ARG A 170 23.01 4.75 0.45
N VAL A 171 22.98 5.04 -0.83
CA VAL A 171 21.95 5.87 -1.45
C VAL A 171 21.23 5.10 -2.56
N LEU A 172 19.94 4.87 -2.35
CA LEU A 172 19.04 4.37 -3.38
C LEU A 172 18.21 5.53 -3.94
N ARG A 173 18.21 5.71 -5.25
CA ARG A 173 17.34 6.66 -5.95
C ARG A 173 16.17 5.91 -6.57
N VAL A 174 14.97 6.46 -6.39
CA VAL A 174 13.74 6.01 -7.05
C VAL A 174 13.27 7.13 -7.96
N ARG A 175 13.10 6.89 -9.26
CA ARG A 175 12.71 7.90 -10.23
C ARG A 175 11.58 7.44 -11.14
N ALA A 176 10.42 8.10 -11.04
CA ALA A 176 9.32 7.91 -11.97
C ALA A 176 9.64 8.62 -13.30
N THR A 177 9.62 7.86 -14.41
CA THR A 177 10.02 8.40 -15.74
C THR A 177 8.89 9.08 -16.48
N ASP A 178 7.66 8.91 -16.02
CA ASP A 178 6.44 9.46 -16.61
C ASP A 178 5.80 10.57 -15.74
N ALA A 179 6.49 11.01 -14.67
CA ALA A 179 6.02 12.05 -13.76
C ALA A 179 7.16 13.03 -13.44
N ASP A 180 7.07 14.25 -13.94
CA ASP A 180 8.08 15.27 -13.74
C ASP A 180 8.31 15.56 -12.25
N GLY A 181 9.58 15.58 -11.84
CA GLY A 181 9.99 15.86 -10.47
C GLY A 181 9.68 14.73 -9.45
N ALA A 182 9.10 13.61 -9.87
CA ALA A 182 8.84 12.46 -9.00
C ALA A 182 10.11 11.62 -8.83
N VAL A 183 11.00 12.12 -7.98
CA VAL A 183 12.27 11.50 -7.62
C VAL A 183 12.40 11.47 -6.11
N TRP A 184 12.86 10.36 -5.57
CA TRP A 184 13.14 10.18 -4.14
C TRP A 184 14.58 9.69 -3.95
N THR A 185 15.27 10.30 -3.01
CA THR A 185 16.60 9.88 -2.55
C THR A 185 16.46 9.22 -1.19
N VAL A 186 16.69 7.92 -1.13
CA VAL A 186 16.58 7.09 0.08
C VAL A 186 17.97 6.81 0.61
N ARG A 187 18.29 7.40 1.76
CA ARG A 187 19.55 7.18 2.47
C ARG A 187 19.39 5.99 3.42
N LEU A 188 20.19 4.98 3.22
CA LEU A 188 20.23 3.75 4.01
C LEU A 188 21.44 3.78 4.96
N SER A 189 21.25 3.27 6.16
CA SER A 189 22.26 3.08 7.18
C SER A 189 21.81 2.00 8.18
N GLY A 190 22.49 1.85 9.31
CA GLY A 190 22.00 1.03 10.43
C GLY A 190 20.72 1.57 11.08
N GLU A 191 20.36 2.84 10.83
CA GLU A 191 19.14 3.48 11.31
C GLU A 191 17.99 3.38 10.28
N PRO A 192 16.74 3.76 10.63
CA PRO A 192 15.63 3.83 9.67
C PRO A 192 16.02 4.64 8.43
N PRO A 193 15.56 4.24 7.23
CA PRO A 193 15.79 5.01 6.02
C PRO A 193 15.32 6.47 6.15
N VAL A 194 16.12 7.39 5.64
CA VAL A 194 15.75 8.80 5.51
C VAL A 194 15.49 9.07 4.04
N THR A 195 14.25 9.46 3.71
CA THR A 195 13.85 9.74 2.33
C THR A 195 13.57 11.22 2.11
N GLU A 196 14.25 11.81 1.15
CA GLU A 196 14.05 13.16 0.67
C GLU A 196 13.45 13.13 -0.73
N GLN A 197 12.55 14.07 -1.03
CA GLN A 197 12.06 14.28 -2.39
C GLN A 197 13.09 15.08 -3.17
N GLY A 198 13.40 14.63 -4.39
CA GLY A 198 14.43 15.21 -5.24
C GLY A 198 15.61 14.27 -5.44
N GLY A 199 16.44 14.59 -6.44
CA GLY A 199 17.53 13.74 -6.92
C GLY A 199 18.86 14.48 -7.07
N SER A 200 19.32 15.17 -6.03
CA SER A 200 20.66 15.81 -6.06
C SER A 200 21.74 14.86 -5.56
N GLY A 201 22.94 14.94 -6.15
CA GLY A 201 24.13 14.14 -5.79
C GLY A 201 24.13 12.75 -6.44
N ASP A 202 25.15 11.98 -6.08
CA ASP A 202 25.34 10.62 -6.59
C ASP A 202 24.44 9.63 -5.84
N ALA A 203 24.07 8.54 -6.51
CA ALA A 203 23.36 7.41 -5.93
C ALA A 203 24.14 6.12 -6.20
N ASP A 204 24.22 5.24 -5.21
CA ASP A 204 24.84 3.93 -5.38
C ASP A 204 24.02 3.04 -6.31
N CYS A 205 22.69 3.16 -6.24
CA CYS A 205 21.74 2.44 -7.07
C CYS A 205 20.59 3.38 -7.46
N GLU A 206 20.14 3.30 -8.70
CA GLU A 206 18.90 3.93 -9.15
C GLU A 206 17.94 2.88 -9.68
N VAL A 207 16.66 2.96 -9.25
CA VAL A 207 15.55 2.22 -9.85
C VAL A 207 14.64 3.23 -10.56
N ALA A 208 14.41 3.02 -11.85
CA ALA A 208 13.68 3.95 -12.69
C ALA A 208 12.59 3.26 -13.51
N GLY A 209 11.51 3.97 -13.82
CA GLY A 209 10.43 3.47 -14.68
C GLY A 209 9.12 4.20 -14.48
N PRO A 210 8.04 3.77 -15.17
CA PRO A 210 6.72 4.36 -14.98
C PRO A 210 6.26 4.26 -13.51
N ALA A 211 5.63 5.32 -13.01
CA ALA A 211 5.22 5.43 -11.61
C ALA A 211 4.40 4.23 -11.11
N ALA A 212 3.42 3.78 -11.91
CA ALA A 212 2.59 2.62 -11.56
C ALA A 212 3.42 1.32 -11.44
N HIS A 213 4.41 1.13 -12.30
CA HIS A 213 5.31 -0.03 -12.22
C HIS A 213 6.21 0.04 -10.99
N LEU A 214 6.84 1.20 -10.74
CA LEU A 214 7.68 1.42 -9.55
C LEU A 214 6.88 1.23 -8.25
N TYR A 215 5.65 1.76 -8.17
CA TYR A 215 4.77 1.57 -7.03
C TYR A 215 4.61 0.09 -6.69
N LEU A 216 4.26 -0.73 -7.69
CA LEU A 216 4.10 -2.18 -7.49
C LEU A 216 5.42 -2.90 -7.21
N SER A 217 6.52 -2.45 -7.81
CA SER A 217 7.85 -3.04 -7.56
C SER A 217 8.35 -2.77 -6.15
N LEU A 218 8.12 -1.57 -5.63
CA LEU A 218 8.48 -1.20 -4.27
C LEU A 218 7.66 -1.97 -3.21
N TRP A 219 6.41 -2.35 -3.54
CA TRP A 219 5.59 -3.29 -2.77
C TRP A 219 5.89 -4.77 -3.06
N ASN A 220 6.93 -5.10 -3.83
CA ASN A 220 7.32 -6.46 -4.22
C ASN A 220 6.30 -7.23 -5.07
N ARG A 221 5.40 -6.54 -5.78
CA ARG A 221 4.41 -7.17 -6.68
C ARG A 221 4.93 -7.37 -8.10
N LEU A 222 5.92 -6.57 -8.50
CA LEU A 222 6.61 -6.68 -9.80
C LEU A 222 8.13 -6.63 -9.60
N PRO A 223 8.94 -7.09 -10.58
CA PRO A 223 10.36 -6.77 -10.62
C PRO A 223 10.55 -5.27 -10.86
N PHE A 224 11.70 -4.72 -10.46
CA PHE A 224 12.04 -3.35 -10.83
C PHE A 224 12.18 -3.22 -12.35
N PRO A 225 11.65 -2.15 -12.97
CA PRO A 225 11.65 -2.01 -14.43
C PRO A 225 13.04 -1.73 -15.00
N ASP A 226 13.82 -0.87 -14.34
CA ASP A 226 15.21 -0.57 -14.70
C ASP A 226 16.01 -0.35 -13.41
N VAL A 227 17.21 -0.92 -13.37
CA VAL A 227 18.12 -0.83 -12.22
C VAL A 227 19.52 -0.52 -12.73
N THR A 228 20.09 0.59 -12.26
CA THR A 228 21.46 0.99 -12.59
C THR A 228 22.30 1.17 -11.33
N GLY A 229 23.62 1.05 -11.45
CA GLY A 229 24.55 1.08 -10.32
C GLY A 229 24.62 -0.25 -9.56
N ASP A 230 24.71 -0.19 -8.25
CA ASP A 230 24.84 -1.38 -7.40
C ASP A 230 23.51 -2.10 -7.20
N THR A 231 23.28 -3.15 -7.96
CA THR A 231 22.06 -3.96 -7.95
C THR A 231 21.82 -4.67 -6.60
N SER A 232 22.83 -4.78 -5.74
CA SER A 232 22.65 -5.38 -4.41
C SER A 232 21.67 -4.60 -3.52
N LEU A 233 21.54 -3.27 -3.74
CA LEU A 233 20.55 -2.45 -3.03
C LEU A 233 19.11 -2.75 -3.48
N ALA A 234 18.90 -3.00 -4.75
CA ALA A 234 17.60 -3.44 -5.25
C ALA A 234 17.24 -4.83 -4.69
N ALA A 235 18.21 -5.73 -4.56
CA ALA A 235 18.01 -7.03 -3.92
C ALA A 235 17.72 -6.90 -2.44
N LEU A 236 18.45 -6.06 -1.71
CA LEU A 236 18.19 -5.73 -0.29
C LEU A 236 16.77 -5.22 -0.09
N TRP A 237 16.31 -4.30 -0.96
CA TRP A 237 14.94 -3.80 -0.91
C TRP A 237 13.94 -4.97 -1.00
N ARG A 238 14.06 -5.80 -2.01
CA ARG A 238 13.14 -6.93 -2.22
C ARG A 238 13.10 -7.89 -1.03
N GLU A 239 14.22 -8.10 -0.37
CA GLU A 239 14.33 -8.99 0.80
C GLU A 239 13.75 -8.35 2.08
N ARG A 240 13.94 -7.04 2.27
CA ARG A 240 13.74 -6.38 3.56
C ARG A 240 12.56 -5.42 3.63
N SER A 241 11.96 -5.04 2.49
CA SER A 241 10.93 -4.00 2.44
C SER A 241 9.53 -4.45 2.84
N ALA A 242 9.30 -5.73 3.14
CA ALA A 242 7.99 -6.17 3.58
C ALA A 242 7.52 -5.39 4.81
N VAL A 243 6.35 -4.78 4.70
CA VAL A 243 5.67 -4.06 5.78
C VAL A 243 4.84 -5.05 6.58
N THR A 244 5.07 -5.09 7.90
CA THR A 244 4.37 -5.98 8.86
C THR A 244 3.79 -5.18 10.02
#